data_2a142e91bbb1cf3a3677708eb1159bfd
#
_entry.id   2a142e91bbb1cf3a3677708eb1159bfd
#
_cell.length_a   1.000
_cell.length_b   1.000
_cell.length_c   1.000
_cell.angle_alpha   90.00
_cell.angle_beta   90.00
_cell.angle_gamma   90.00
#
_symmetry.space_group_name_H-M   'P 1'
#
loop_
_entity.id
_entity.type
_entity.pdbx_description
1 polymer ?
#
loop_
_entity_poly.entity_id
_entity_poly.type
_entity_poly.pdbx_seq_one_letter_code
_entity_poly.pdbx_strand_id
1 'polypeptide(L)'
;MLVSIPCTLMRGGTSKGPYFHAKDLPQETEALKSVLLAAMGSPHVRQIDGIGGGDTLTSKVVIVSPSKRPGIDIDYLFAQVSIETATVDLTPNCGNMLAGVGPFALENGLVEARDPVTKLRVFNINTQKVVEAIVQTPGGVVTYDGDTRIDGVPGSGAPIQLNFLDAAGAKTGKLFPTGNRIDVIDGIRVSLIDFATPLIFVPAASLGRSGYESKKELDSDVELKAKLESIRRQIAEKSGFGDVTSKVLPKIALVSPPNKDGSIASRYFTPWTCHSAYAVTGALCLSTASFINGTVVHELAQLKADDPQLITLEHPSGRIDIRLAVENSSLPDDEPRIVSAGLIRTARKLFVGRVLLPNEV
;
A
#
# COMPACT_ATOMS: atom_id res chain seq x y z
N MET A 1 14.35 -29.43 -18.76
CA MET A 1 15.09 -29.02 -17.53
C MET A 1 14.25 -27.93 -16.87
N LEU A 2 14.22 -27.80 -15.53
CA LEU A 2 13.52 -26.70 -14.87
C LEU A 2 14.41 -25.44 -14.89
N VAL A 3 13.80 -24.28 -15.13
CA VAL A 3 14.46 -22.99 -14.91
C VAL A 3 14.50 -22.70 -13.41
N SER A 4 15.63 -22.29 -12.89
CA SER A 4 15.87 -22.12 -11.45
C SER A 4 16.20 -20.65 -11.16
N ILE A 5 15.32 -19.97 -10.41
CA ILE A 5 15.44 -18.53 -10.11
C ILE A 5 15.64 -18.32 -8.59
N PRO A 6 16.72 -17.63 -8.16
CA PRO A 6 16.91 -17.31 -6.75
C PRO A 6 15.77 -16.43 -6.23
N CYS A 7 15.25 -16.72 -5.03
CA CYS A 7 14.26 -15.89 -4.38
C CYS A 7 14.36 -15.94 -2.86
N THR A 8 13.89 -14.88 -2.21
CA THR A 8 13.66 -14.84 -0.77
C THR A 8 12.17 -14.67 -0.52
N LEU A 9 11.54 -15.65 0.12
CA LEU A 9 10.14 -15.50 0.54
C LEU A 9 10.11 -14.72 1.85
N MET A 10 9.38 -13.59 1.85
CA MET A 10 9.30 -12.73 3.02
C MET A 10 7.85 -12.32 3.32
N ARG A 11 7.57 -12.08 4.59
CA ARG A 11 6.48 -11.24 5.02
C ARG A 11 6.97 -9.80 5.06
N GLY A 12 6.22 -8.90 4.45
CA GLY A 12 6.34 -7.46 4.62
C GLY A 12 5.01 -6.89 5.11
N GLY A 13 5.01 -6.24 6.30
CA GLY A 13 3.76 -5.81 6.92
C GLY A 13 2.77 -6.97 7.06
N THR A 14 1.54 -6.78 6.62
CA THR A 14 0.46 -7.80 6.59
C THR A 14 0.41 -8.60 5.28
N SER A 15 1.44 -8.54 4.44
CA SER A 15 1.50 -9.24 3.16
C SER A 15 2.69 -10.21 3.11
N LYS A 16 2.62 -11.19 2.18
CA LYS A 16 3.68 -12.19 1.98
C LYS A 16 3.89 -12.45 0.49
N GLY A 17 5.13 -12.65 0.09
CA GLY A 17 5.48 -13.03 -1.28
C GLY A 17 6.99 -13.13 -1.50
N PRO A 18 7.41 -13.64 -2.68
CA PRO A 18 8.81 -13.70 -3.05
C PRO A 18 9.37 -12.31 -3.39
N TYR A 19 10.64 -12.14 -3.02
CA TYR A 19 11.50 -11.04 -3.39
C TYR A 19 12.57 -11.56 -4.33
N PHE A 20 12.71 -10.92 -5.49
CA PHE A 20 13.69 -11.24 -6.51
C PHE A 20 14.66 -10.09 -6.73
N HIS A 21 15.89 -10.41 -7.08
CA HIS A 21 16.77 -9.42 -7.69
C HIS A 21 16.44 -9.31 -9.19
N ALA A 22 16.28 -8.09 -9.69
CA ALA A 22 15.90 -7.83 -11.09
C ALA A 22 16.82 -8.47 -12.12
N LYS A 23 18.12 -8.65 -11.80
CA LYS A 23 19.10 -9.31 -12.69
C LYS A 23 18.78 -10.77 -12.98
N ASP A 24 18.03 -11.43 -12.09
CA ASP A 24 17.69 -12.86 -12.17
C ASP A 24 16.37 -13.10 -12.92
N LEU A 25 15.73 -12.03 -13.41
CA LEU A 25 14.43 -12.06 -14.11
C LEU A 25 14.55 -11.51 -15.53
N PRO A 26 13.63 -11.93 -16.44
CA PRO A 26 13.54 -11.33 -17.77
C PRO A 26 13.32 -9.83 -17.72
N GLN A 27 13.93 -9.09 -18.66
CA GLN A 27 13.78 -7.63 -18.78
C GLN A 27 12.56 -7.25 -19.63
N GLU A 28 12.13 -8.14 -20.51
CA GLU A 28 10.95 -7.95 -21.35
C GLU A 28 9.70 -8.17 -20.51
N THR A 29 8.70 -7.28 -20.65
CA THR A 29 7.55 -7.21 -19.75
C THR A 29 6.67 -8.48 -19.80
N GLU A 30 6.38 -9.00 -20.99
CA GLU A 30 5.49 -10.18 -21.10
C GLU A 30 6.21 -11.46 -20.65
N ALA A 31 7.50 -11.61 -20.95
CA ALA A 31 8.32 -12.69 -20.40
C ALA A 31 8.42 -12.63 -18.87
N LEU A 32 8.58 -11.42 -18.30
CA LEU A 32 8.53 -11.20 -16.86
C LEU A 32 7.19 -11.67 -16.27
N LYS A 33 6.07 -11.24 -16.86
CA LYS A 33 4.74 -11.64 -16.38
C LYS A 33 4.54 -13.16 -16.43
N SER A 34 4.98 -13.83 -17.52
CA SER A 34 4.91 -15.28 -17.64
C SER A 34 5.68 -15.98 -16.52
N VAL A 35 6.92 -15.54 -16.25
CA VAL A 35 7.74 -16.06 -15.14
C VAL A 35 7.04 -15.85 -13.79
N LEU A 36 6.43 -14.67 -13.54
CA LEU A 36 5.74 -14.40 -12.29
C LEU A 36 4.47 -15.22 -12.11
N LEU A 37 3.70 -15.45 -13.17
CA LEU A 37 2.53 -16.35 -13.16
C LEU A 37 2.94 -17.78 -12.78
N ALA A 38 3.95 -18.32 -13.45
CA ALA A 38 4.46 -19.65 -13.18
C ALA A 38 5.03 -19.77 -11.75
N ALA A 39 5.84 -18.80 -11.30
CA ALA A 39 6.38 -18.79 -9.95
C ALA A 39 5.30 -18.80 -8.88
N MET A 40 4.20 -18.05 -9.10
CA MET A 40 3.10 -17.98 -8.14
C MET A 40 2.10 -19.13 -8.27
N GLY A 41 2.12 -19.92 -9.34
CA GLY A 41 1.17 -20.99 -9.62
C GLY A 41 -0.20 -20.44 -10.05
N SER A 42 -0.21 -19.35 -10.81
CA SER A 42 -1.41 -18.69 -11.32
C SER A 42 -1.62 -18.99 -12.82
N PRO A 43 -2.89 -19.07 -13.28
CA PRO A 43 -4.13 -18.91 -12.53
C PRO A 43 -4.56 -20.20 -11.84
N HIS A 44 -4.74 -20.18 -10.56
CA HIS A 44 -5.33 -21.28 -9.79
C HIS A 44 -5.72 -20.77 -8.38
N VAL A 45 -6.95 -21.03 -7.93
CA VAL A 45 -7.50 -20.52 -6.66
C VAL A 45 -6.63 -20.82 -5.43
N ARG A 46 -5.90 -21.93 -5.43
CA ARG A 46 -4.98 -22.32 -4.36
C ARG A 46 -3.51 -22.05 -4.68
N GLN A 47 -3.21 -21.62 -5.92
CA GLN A 47 -1.84 -21.48 -6.41
C GLN A 47 -0.95 -22.68 -6.08
N ILE A 48 -1.52 -23.90 -6.26
CA ILE A 48 -0.97 -25.16 -5.73
C ILE A 48 0.34 -25.59 -6.42
N ASP A 49 0.57 -25.12 -7.63
CA ASP A 49 1.78 -25.42 -8.43
C ASP A 49 2.78 -24.26 -8.43
N GLY A 50 2.78 -23.47 -7.35
CA GLY A 50 3.70 -22.35 -7.16
C GLY A 50 3.86 -21.99 -5.70
N ILE A 51 4.54 -20.85 -5.45
CA ILE A 51 4.80 -20.33 -4.10
C ILE A 51 3.79 -19.27 -3.64
N GLY A 52 2.73 -19.07 -4.40
CA GLY A 52 1.60 -18.22 -4.01
C GLY A 52 0.79 -18.82 -2.87
N GLY A 53 0.03 -17.99 -2.16
CA GLY A 53 -0.72 -18.41 -0.97
C GLY A 53 -2.24 -18.44 -1.16
N GLY A 54 -2.76 -18.34 -2.40
CA GLY A 54 -4.20 -18.42 -2.68
C GLY A 54 -5.05 -17.26 -2.11
N ASP A 55 -4.43 -16.14 -1.76
CA ASP A 55 -5.08 -14.93 -1.25
C ASP A 55 -4.39 -13.68 -1.81
N THR A 56 -5.11 -12.58 -1.96
CA THR A 56 -4.58 -11.33 -2.52
C THR A 56 -3.43 -10.74 -1.71
N LEU A 57 -3.36 -11.01 -0.40
CA LEU A 57 -2.25 -10.56 0.47
C LEU A 57 -1.03 -11.47 0.38
N THR A 58 -1.18 -12.67 -0.18
CA THR A 58 -0.12 -13.67 -0.33
C THR A 58 0.21 -14.03 -1.78
N SER A 59 -0.40 -13.32 -2.74
CA SER A 59 -0.13 -13.42 -4.19
C SER A 59 0.53 -12.15 -4.71
N LYS A 60 1.68 -11.81 -4.14
CA LYS A 60 2.42 -10.55 -4.34
C LYS A 60 3.89 -10.85 -4.63
N VAL A 61 4.47 -10.09 -5.53
CA VAL A 61 5.89 -10.21 -5.89
C VAL A 61 6.60 -8.88 -5.76
N VAL A 62 7.84 -8.93 -5.29
CA VAL A 62 8.75 -7.80 -5.19
C VAL A 62 9.96 -8.03 -6.07
N ILE A 63 10.32 -7.02 -6.85
CA ILE A 63 11.53 -7.02 -7.68
C ILE A 63 12.39 -5.84 -7.27
N VAL A 64 13.65 -6.11 -6.96
CA VAL A 64 14.59 -5.13 -6.39
C VAL A 64 15.85 -5.05 -7.24
N SER A 65 16.35 -3.85 -7.47
CA SER A 65 17.65 -3.62 -8.11
C SER A 65 18.37 -2.43 -7.50
N PRO A 66 19.71 -2.38 -7.56
CA PRO A 66 20.43 -1.14 -7.30
C PRO A 66 19.94 -0.03 -8.24
N SER A 67 19.77 1.17 -7.71
CA SER A 67 19.32 2.30 -8.52
C SER A 67 20.49 2.96 -9.26
N LYS A 68 20.23 3.42 -10.47
CA LYS A 68 21.14 4.31 -11.22
C LYS A 68 20.78 5.79 -11.05
N ARG A 69 19.74 6.09 -10.25
CA ARG A 69 19.26 7.47 -10.02
C ARG A 69 20.14 8.15 -8.96
N PRO A 70 20.54 9.42 -9.17
CA PRO A 70 21.30 10.16 -8.17
C PRO A 70 20.56 10.22 -6.82
N GLY A 71 21.27 9.87 -5.74
CA GLY A 71 20.75 9.92 -4.37
C GLY A 71 19.66 8.89 -4.05
N ILE A 72 19.50 7.85 -4.87
CA ILE A 72 18.61 6.71 -4.63
C ILE A 72 19.46 5.44 -4.54
N ASP A 73 19.20 4.62 -3.55
CA ASP A 73 19.95 3.38 -3.33
C ASP A 73 19.36 2.21 -4.12
N ILE A 74 18.03 2.09 -4.13
CA ILE A 74 17.29 0.93 -4.61
C ILE A 74 16.11 1.35 -5.50
N ASP A 75 15.90 0.64 -6.59
CA ASP A 75 14.66 0.62 -7.36
C ASP A 75 13.80 -0.55 -6.91
N TYR A 76 12.53 -0.29 -6.64
CA TYR A 76 11.52 -1.25 -6.20
C TYR A 76 10.36 -1.29 -7.19
N LEU A 77 10.07 -2.47 -7.74
CA LEU A 77 8.89 -2.76 -8.53
C LEU A 77 8.02 -3.79 -7.80
N PHE A 78 6.76 -3.46 -7.65
CA PHE A 78 5.73 -4.35 -7.11
C PHE A 78 4.89 -4.95 -8.22
N ALA A 79 4.57 -6.25 -8.11
CA ALA A 79 3.63 -6.93 -8.98
C ALA A 79 2.52 -7.61 -8.16
N GLN A 80 1.28 -7.35 -8.52
CA GLN A 80 0.13 -8.10 -8.02
C GLN A 80 -0.19 -9.21 -9.01
N VAL A 81 -0.06 -10.46 -8.60
CA VAL A 81 -0.40 -11.62 -9.42
C VAL A 81 -1.84 -12.02 -9.13
N SER A 82 -2.68 -12.11 -10.16
CA SER A 82 -4.05 -12.56 -10.00
C SER A 82 -4.09 -14.05 -9.65
N ILE A 83 -5.02 -14.44 -8.79
CA ILE A 83 -5.21 -15.83 -8.38
C ILE A 83 -6.06 -16.57 -9.41
N GLU A 84 -7.10 -15.91 -9.94
CA GLU A 84 -8.14 -16.51 -10.78
C GLU A 84 -7.87 -16.38 -12.28
N THR A 85 -7.10 -15.37 -12.66
CA THR A 85 -6.81 -15.04 -14.07
C THR A 85 -5.32 -15.03 -14.35
N ALA A 86 -4.91 -15.33 -15.58
CA ALA A 86 -3.51 -15.25 -16.03
C ALA A 86 -3.09 -13.77 -16.23
N THR A 87 -3.12 -12.99 -15.14
CA THR A 87 -2.85 -11.56 -15.17
C THR A 87 -1.86 -11.16 -14.08
N VAL A 88 -0.86 -10.38 -14.46
CA VAL A 88 0.06 -9.69 -13.56
C VAL A 88 -0.13 -8.19 -13.72
N ASP A 89 -0.55 -7.53 -12.64
CA ASP A 89 -0.74 -6.07 -12.61
C ASP A 89 0.50 -5.40 -12.00
N LEU A 90 1.17 -4.57 -12.79
CA LEU A 90 2.33 -3.76 -12.41
C LEU A 90 1.95 -2.31 -12.10
N THR A 91 0.66 -1.96 -12.11
CA THR A 91 0.22 -0.58 -11.87
C THR A 91 0.05 -0.23 -10.39
N PRO A 92 -0.42 -1.12 -9.50
CA PRO A 92 -0.61 -0.79 -8.10
C PRO A 92 0.73 -0.73 -7.36
N ASN A 93 0.69 -0.15 -6.18
CA ASN A 93 1.79 -0.13 -5.22
C ASN A 93 1.42 -0.95 -3.97
N CYS A 94 2.41 -1.49 -3.27
CA CYS A 94 2.21 -2.19 -2.01
C CYS A 94 3.20 -1.73 -0.94
N GLY A 95 2.75 -0.83 -0.04
CA GLY A 95 3.58 -0.36 1.08
C GLY A 95 3.88 -1.43 2.13
N ASN A 96 3.03 -2.47 2.26
CA ASN A 96 3.33 -3.59 3.15
C ASN A 96 4.53 -4.40 2.63
N MET A 97 4.54 -4.77 1.34
CA MET A 97 5.68 -5.48 0.74
C MET A 97 6.94 -4.62 0.73
N LEU A 98 6.82 -3.29 0.62
CA LEU A 98 7.95 -2.37 0.68
C LEU A 98 8.76 -2.51 2.00
N ALA A 99 8.13 -2.88 3.11
CA ALA A 99 8.83 -3.09 4.38
C ALA A 99 9.94 -4.17 4.31
N GLY A 100 9.81 -5.14 3.42
CA GLY A 100 10.86 -6.15 3.21
C GLY A 100 11.98 -5.73 2.27
N VAL A 101 11.83 -4.62 1.54
CA VAL A 101 12.80 -4.20 0.49
C VAL A 101 14.15 -3.81 1.10
N GLY A 102 14.15 -3.02 2.18
CA GLY A 102 15.38 -2.64 2.89
C GLY A 102 16.14 -3.86 3.41
N PRO A 103 15.53 -4.72 4.25
CA PRO A 103 16.15 -5.97 4.69
C PRO A 103 16.67 -6.84 3.55
N PHE A 104 15.86 -7.05 2.49
CA PHE A 104 16.28 -7.82 1.33
C PHE A 104 17.51 -7.22 0.65
N ALA A 105 17.52 -5.90 0.43
CA ALA A 105 18.63 -5.22 -0.24
C ALA A 105 19.94 -5.32 0.56
N LEU A 106 19.88 -5.16 1.87
CA LEU A 106 21.05 -5.26 2.76
C LEU A 106 21.60 -6.69 2.79
N GLU A 107 20.75 -7.70 2.98
CA GLU A 107 21.17 -9.11 3.08
C GLU A 107 21.66 -9.69 1.74
N ASN A 108 21.28 -9.09 0.61
CA ASN A 108 21.77 -9.47 -0.72
C ASN A 108 22.96 -8.60 -1.22
N GLY A 109 23.50 -7.73 -0.34
CA GLY A 109 24.65 -6.90 -0.65
C GLY A 109 24.41 -5.83 -1.73
N LEU A 110 23.14 -5.42 -1.91
CA LEU A 110 22.78 -4.36 -2.85
C LEU A 110 23.09 -2.98 -2.26
N VAL A 111 23.07 -2.88 -0.93
CA VAL A 111 23.41 -1.69 -0.14
C VAL A 111 24.26 -2.15 1.05
N GLU A 112 25.25 -1.35 1.42
CA GLU A 112 26.08 -1.61 2.61
C GLU A 112 25.32 -1.22 3.87
N ALA A 113 25.31 -2.14 4.86
CA ALA A 113 24.68 -1.89 6.14
C ALA A 113 25.53 -0.95 7.00
N ARG A 114 24.86 -0.09 7.80
CA ARG A 114 25.48 0.82 8.78
C ARG A 114 25.00 0.46 10.17
N ASP A 115 25.90 0.55 11.14
CA ASP A 115 25.58 0.31 12.55
C ASP A 115 25.12 1.60 13.24
N PRO A 116 24.11 1.59 14.09
CA PRO A 116 23.15 0.50 14.40
C PRO A 116 21.89 0.54 13.50
N VAL A 117 21.80 1.49 12.59
CA VAL A 117 20.63 1.73 11.75
C VAL A 117 21.05 2.08 10.34
N THR A 118 20.42 1.45 9.35
CA THR A 118 20.62 1.78 7.94
C THR A 118 19.40 2.51 7.38
N LYS A 119 19.64 3.67 6.78
CA LYS A 119 18.65 4.43 5.99
C LYS A 119 18.88 4.18 4.52
N LEU A 120 17.81 3.85 3.80
CA LEU A 120 17.84 3.62 2.36
C LEU A 120 16.78 4.50 1.68
N ARG A 121 17.14 5.08 0.56
CA ARG A 121 16.20 5.77 -0.33
C ARG A 121 15.77 4.81 -1.44
N VAL A 122 14.52 4.43 -1.41
CA VAL A 122 13.91 3.47 -2.33
C VAL A 122 13.05 4.23 -3.33
N PHE A 123 13.36 4.12 -4.62
CA PHE A 123 12.50 4.64 -5.68
C PHE A 123 11.45 3.60 -6.04
N ASN A 124 10.20 3.94 -5.85
CA ASN A 124 9.08 3.09 -6.20
C ASN A 124 8.72 3.29 -7.67
N ILE A 125 8.99 2.28 -8.51
CA ILE A 125 8.75 2.33 -9.96
C ILE A 125 7.26 2.46 -10.27
N ASN A 126 6.38 1.85 -9.47
CA ASN A 126 4.93 1.89 -9.70
C ASN A 126 4.33 3.30 -9.51
N THR A 127 4.88 4.09 -8.58
CA THR A 127 4.37 5.42 -8.24
C THR A 127 5.28 6.56 -8.67
N GLN A 128 6.51 6.26 -9.11
CA GLN A 128 7.55 7.25 -9.43
C GLN A 128 7.89 8.17 -8.24
N LYS A 129 7.76 7.65 -7.01
CA LYS A 129 8.01 8.39 -5.76
C LYS A 129 9.10 7.73 -4.94
N VAL A 130 9.74 8.52 -4.08
CA VAL A 130 10.80 8.06 -3.19
C VAL A 130 10.21 7.74 -1.81
N VAL A 131 10.66 6.62 -1.25
CA VAL A 131 10.39 6.24 0.13
C VAL A 131 11.71 6.06 0.86
N GLU A 132 11.85 6.68 2.03
CA GLU A 132 12.95 6.39 2.94
C GLU A 132 12.56 5.18 3.79
N ALA A 133 13.37 4.14 3.75
CA ALA A 133 13.25 2.98 4.63
C ALA A 133 14.36 3.02 5.68
N ILE A 134 13.98 2.87 6.96
CA ILE A 134 14.92 2.85 8.09
C ILE A 134 14.86 1.45 8.70
N VAL A 135 15.98 0.73 8.60
CA VAL A 135 16.13 -0.67 9.02
C VAL A 135 17.06 -0.78 10.21
N GLN A 136 16.70 -1.58 11.21
CA GLN A 136 17.56 -1.86 12.36
C GLN A 136 18.70 -2.81 11.94
N THR A 137 19.93 -2.38 12.13
CA THR A 137 21.15 -3.09 11.70
C THR A 137 22.24 -3.06 12.78
N PRO A 138 21.94 -3.52 14.01
CA PRO A 138 22.96 -3.56 15.07
C PRO A 138 24.13 -4.45 14.64
N GLY A 139 25.36 -3.93 14.83
CA GLY A 139 26.58 -4.59 14.39
C GLY A 139 26.71 -4.72 12.86
N GLY A 140 25.96 -3.92 12.08
CA GLY A 140 25.96 -4.00 10.62
C GLY A 140 25.16 -5.18 10.06
N VAL A 141 24.31 -5.83 10.84
CA VAL A 141 23.51 -6.99 10.43
C VAL A 141 22.02 -6.70 10.61
N VAL A 142 21.21 -7.05 9.59
CA VAL A 142 19.75 -6.90 9.68
C VAL A 142 19.20 -7.74 10.84
N THR A 143 18.44 -7.12 11.73
CA THR A 143 17.68 -7.83 12.75
C THR A 143 16.19 -7.83 12.41
N TYR A 144 15.54 -8.98 12.65
CA TYR A 144 14.09 -9.15 12.59
C TYR A 144 13.47 -9.24 13.99
N ASP A 145 14.29 -9.38 15.03
CA ASP A 145 13.85 -9.51 16.42
C ASP A 145 13.63 -8.14 17.05
N GLY A 146 12.51 -7.99 17.76
CA GLY A 146 12.11 -6.75 18.41
C GLY A 146 10.69 -6.82 18.96
N ASP A 147 10.28 -5.75 19.64
CA ASP A 147 9.02 -5.70 20.38
C ASP A 147 7.87 -5.01 19.62
N THR A 148 8.15 -4.54 18.41
CA THR A 148 7.14 -3.84 17.59
C THR A 148 6.06 -4.80 17.13
N ARG A 149 4.82 -4.48 17.47
CA ARG A 149 3.62 -5.19 17.04
C ARG A 149 2.88 -4.38 15.98
N ILE A 150 2.37 -5.06 14.99
CA ILE A 150 1.46 -4.48 14.00
C ILE A 150 0.20 -5.32 13.91
N ASP A 151 -0.95 -4.66 13.86
CA ASP A 151 -2.23 -5.35 13.80
C ASP A 151 -2.38 -6.14 12.49
N GLY A 152 -2.96 -7.33 12.60
CA GLY A 152 -3.07 -8.28 11.49
C GLY A 152 -1.86 -9.20 11.31
N VAL A 153 -0.84 -9.11 12.20
CA VAL A 153 0.33 -10.01 12.20
C VAL A 153 0.53 -10.58 13.61
N PRO A 154 0.65 -11.90 13.76
CA PRO A 154 0.97 -12.50 15.05
C PRO A 154 2.41 -12.20 15.49
N GLY A 155 2.60 -12.01 16.80
CA GLY A 155 3.92 -11.76 17.39
C GLY A 155 4.42 -10.33 17.25
N SER A 156 5.73 -10.17 17.33
CA SER A 156 6.44 -8.89 17.24
C SER A 156 7.67 -9.02 16.35
N GLY A 157 8.34 -7.90 16.07
CA GLY A 157 9.58 -7.88 15.29
C GLY A 157 10.28 -6.52 15.36
N ALA A 158 11.45 -6.41 14.76
CA ALA A 158 12.15 -5.15 14.67
C ALA A 158 11.35 -4.12 13.87
N PRO A 159 11.32 -2.86 14.29
CA PRO A 159 10.62 -1.81 13.56
C PRO A 159 11.34 -1.48 12.26
N ILE A 160 10.56 -1.36 11.19
CA ILE A 160 10.99 -0.80 9.92
C ILE A 160 10.14 0.44 9.70
N GLN A 161 10.77 1.61 9.75
CA GLN A 161 10.09 2.87 9.48
C GLN A 161 10.10 3.14 7.97
N LEU A 162 8.95 3.48 7.43
CA LEU A 162 8.77 3.86 6.03
C LEU A 162 8.25 5.30 5.97
N ASN A 163 9.02 6.20 5.41
CA ASN A 163 8.68 7.60 5.22
C ASN A 163 8.43 7.86 3.72
N PHE A 164 7.18 8.09 3.35
CA PHE A 164 6.78 8.39 1.98
C PHE A 164 6.97 9.88 1.73
N LEU A 165 7.96 10.22 0.92
CA LEU A 165 8.36 11.58 0.63
C LEU A 165 7.57 12.10 -0.58
N ASP A 166 7.07 13.34 -0.49
CA ASP A 166 6.40 14.04 -1.60
C ASP A 166 5.35 13.16 -2.34
N ALA A 167 4.49 12.52 -1.56
CA ALA A 167 3.55 11.52 -2.06
C ALA A 167 2.27 12.13 -2.67
N ALA A 168 2.12 13.46 -2.66
CA ALA A 168 0.99 14.15 -3.27
C ALA A 168 0.98 13.97 -4.79
N GLY A 169 -0.20 13.74 -5.37
CA GLY A 169 -0.38 13.58 -6.81
C GLY A 169 0.36 12.37 -7.40
N ALA A 170 0.46 11.28 -6.65
CA ALA A 170 1.25 10.10 -7.04
C ALA A 170 0.86 9.49 -8.40
N LYS A 171 -0.40 9.64 -8.81
CA LYS A 171 -0.91 9.12 -10.10
C LYS A 171 -1.46 10.19 -11.03
N THR A 172 -2.00 11.27 -10.48
CA THR A 172 -2.68 12.32 -11.25
C THR A 172 -1.87 13.62 -11.35
N GLY A 173 -0.78 13.73 -10.60
CA GLY A 173 0.00 14.97 -10.49
C GLY A 173 -0.63 16.04 -9.58
N LYS A 174 -1.84 15.78 -9.03
CA LYS A 174 -2.58 16.72 -8.18
C LYS A 174 -3.08 16.04 -6.91
N LEU A 175 -3.00 16.72 -5.76
CA LEU A 175 -3.54 16.20 -4.51
C LEU A 175 -5.07 16.04 -4.58
N PHE A 176 -5.77 16.98 -5.21
CA PHE A 176 -7.19 16.94 -5.50
C PHE A 176 -7.41 16.79 -7.02
N PRO A 177 -7.57 15.57 -7.54
CA PRO A 177 -7.65 15.33 -8.99
C PRO A 177 -8.85 16.01 -9.67
N THR A 178 -9.99 16.15 -8.98
CA THR A 178 -11.17 16.89 -9.49
C THR A 178 -11.03 18.42 -9.34
N GLY A 179 -10.04 18.89 -8.59
CA GLY A 179 -9.90 20.28 -8.17
C GLY A 179 -10.74 20.67 -6.95
N ASN A 180 -11.62 19.76 -6.49
CA ASN A 180 -12.51 19.99 -5.35
C ASN A 180 -12.08 19.16 -4.14
N ARG A 181 -12.30 19.68 -2.93
CA ARG A 181 -12.15 18.91 -1.69
C ARG A 181 -13.33 17.97 -1.46
N ILE A 182 -14.52 18.39 -1.89
CA ILE A 182 -15.75 17.61 -1.86
C ILE A 182 -16.41 17.69 -3.24
N ASP A 183 -16.75 16.54 -3.78
CA ASP A 183 -17.65 16.37 -4.91
C ASP A 183 -18.99 15.81 -4.43
N VAL A 184 -20.04 16.00 -5.24
CA VAL A 184 -21.35 15.42 -4.99
C VAL A 184 -21.68 14.47 -6.14
N ILE A 185 -21.95 13.20 -5.81
CA ILE A 185 -22.31 12.14 -6.74
C ILE A 185 -23.61 11.50 -6.26
N ASP A 186 -24.65 11.57 -7.07
CA ASP A 186 -25.99 11.04 -6.73
C ASP A 186 -26.51 11.52 -5.34
N GLY A 187 -26.22 12.80 -5.01
CA GLY A 187 -26.56 13.42 -3.74
C GLY A 187 -25.62 13.05 -2.57
N ILE A 188 -24.59 12.24 -2.80
CA ILE A 188 -23.63 11.80 -1.78
C ILE A 188 -22.37 12.67 -1.88
N ARG A 189 -21.96 13.26 -0.74
CA ARG A 189 -20.72 14.02 -0.63
C ARG A 189 -19.54 13.04 -0.53
N VAL A 190 -18.50 13.24 -1.35
CA VAL A 190 -17.30 12.41 -1.39
C VAL A 190 -16.06 13.26 -1.55
N SER A 191 -14.89 12.77 -1.14
CA SER A 191 -13.59 13.41 -1.40
C SER A 191 -12.70 12.46 -2.18
N LEU A 192 -12.16 12.89 -3.32
CA LEU A 192 -11.09 12.19 -4.04
C LEU A 192 -9.76 12.85 -3.74
N ILE A 193 -8.84 12.10 -3.18
CA ILE A 193 -7.48 12.56 -2.84
C ILE A 193 -6.46 11.60 -3.45
N ASP A 194 -5.41 12.16 -4.05
CA ASP A 194 -4.27 11.40 -4.55
C ASP A 194 -3.02 11.70 -3.71
N PHE A 195 -2.85 10.94 -2.63
CA PHE A 195 -1.64 10.93 -1.82
C PHE A 195 -1.15 9.50 -1.65
N ALA A 196 -0.01 9.17 -2.21
CA ALA A 196 0.53 7.82 -2.35
C ALA A 196 -0.35 6.84 -3.17
N THR A 197 -1.63 7.08 -3.25
CA THR A 197 -2.61 6.39 -4.12
C THR A 197 -3.88 7.23 -4.22
N PRO A 198 -4.55 7.28 -5.39
CA PRO A 198 -5.85 7.92 -5.51
C PRO A 198 -6.92 7.10 -4.79
N LEU A 199 -7.62 7.75 -3.85
CA LEU A 199 -8.62 7.12 -3.00
C LEU A 199 -9.84 8.04 -2.84
N ILE A 200 -11.02 7.47 -3.07
CA ILE A 200 -12.32 8.11 -2.87
C ILE A 200 -12.81 7.79 -1.46
N PHE A 201 -13.17 8.79 -0.71
CA PHE A 201 -13.72 8.66 0.62
C PHE A 201 -15.22 8.95 0.61
N VAL A 202 -16.01 8.04 1.15
CA VAL A 202 -17.47 8.13 1.24
C VAL A 202 -17.87 7.99 2.70
N PRO A 203 -18.58 8.94 3.30
CA PRO A 203 -19.15 8.78 4.64
C PRO A 203 -20.08 7.57 4.67
N ALA A 204 -19.83 6.60 5.54
CA ALA A 204 -20.61 5.36 5.61
C ALA A 204 -22.09 5.63 5.88
N ALA A 205 -22.38 6.61 6.73
CA ALA A 205 -23.74 7.05 7.07
C ALA A 205 -24.54 7.50 5.83
N SER A 206 -23.87 8.08 4.81
CA SER A 206 -24.53 8.50 3.57
C SER A 206 -25.05 7.31 2.74
N LEU A 207 -24.56 6.12 3.01
CA LEU A 207 -25.00 4.86 2.39
C LEU A 207 -25.80 3.95 3.34
N GLY A 208 -26.22 4.49 4.51
CA GLY A 208 -26.98 3.74 5.51
C GLY A 208 -26.13 2.65 6.18
N ARG A 209 -24.83 2.84 6.29
CA ARG A 209 -23.90 1.92 6.97
C ARG A 209 -23.22 2.61 8.15
N SER A 210 -22.79 1.82 9.13
CA SER A 210 -22.09 2.36 10.32
C SER A 210 -20.64 2.69 10.04
N GLY A 211 -20.01 1.97 9.09
CA GLY A 211 -18.57 2.01 8.83
C GLY A 211 -17.75 1.14 9.77
N TYR A 212 -18.42 0.33 10.61
CA TYR A 212 -17.77 -0.60 11.55
C TYR A 212 -18.03 -2.07 11.20
N GLU A 213 -18.73 -2.32 10.11
CA GLU A 213 -19.05 -3.66 9.61
C GLU A 213 -17.76 -4.48 9.39
N SER A 214 -17.87 -5.78 9.58
CA SER A 214 -16.82 -6.73 9.26
C SER A 214 -16.62 -6.86 7.75
N LYS A 215 -15.43 -7.34 7.35
CA LYS A 215 -15.15 -7.66 5.94
C LYS A 215 -16.23 -8.58 5.34
N LYS A 216 -16.67 -9.61 6.08
CA LYS A 216 -17.66 -10.58 5.61
C LYS A 216 -19.01 -9.93 5.32
N GLU A 217 -19.48 -9.05 6.19
CA GLU A 217 -20.73 -8.31 6.00
C GLU A 217 -20.66 -7.41 4.77
N LEU A 218 -19.56 -6.64 4.63
CA LEU A 218 -19.37 -5.74 3.49
C LEU A 218 -19.21 -6.48 2.16
N ASP A 219 -18.50 -7.60 2.13
CA ASP A 219 -18.30 -8.38 0.90
C ASP A 219 -19.59 -9.06 0.45
N SER A 220 -20.49 -9.39 1.37
CA SER A 220 -21.81 -9.95 1.05
C SER A 220 -22.85 -8.90 0.66
N ASP A 221 -22.59 -7.62 0.92
CA ASP A 221 -23.52 -6.51 0.63
C ASP A 221 -23.45 -6.10 -0.85
N VAL A 222 -24.24 -6.76 -1.68
CA VAL A 222 -24.26 -6.54 -3.13
C VAL A 222 -24.74 -5.13 -3.48
N GLU A 223 -25.73 -4.60 -2.75
CA GLU A 223 -26.28 -3.26 -2.99
C GLU A 223 -25.24 -2.17 -2.69
N LEU A 224 -24.56 -2.27 -1.55
CA LEU A 224 -23.49 -1.36 -1.17
C LEU A 224 -22.37 -1.38 -2.24
N LYS A 225 -21.90 -2.57 -2.64
CA LYS A 225 -20.84 -2.69 -3.65
C LYS A 225 -21.23 -2.09 -4.98
N ALA A 226 -22.46 -2.25 -5.42
CA ALA A 226 -22.97 -1.63 -6.64
C ALA A 226 -22.98 -0.10 -6.54
N LYS A 227 -23.40 0.47 -5.40
CA LYS A 227 -23.36 1.92 -5.15
C LYS A 227 -21.94 2.47 -5.12
N LEU A 228 -21.02 1.78 -4.42
CA LEU A 228 -19.61 2.18 -4.37
C LEU A 228 -18.98 2.16 -5.76
N GLU A 229 -19.25 1.15 -6.57
CA GLU A 229 -18.73 1.07 -7.94
C GLU A 229 -19.32 2.16 -8.84
N SER A 230 -20.60 2.50 -8.69
CA SER A 230 -21.22 3.64 -9.40
C SER A 230 -20.53 4.96 -9.07
N ILE A 231 -20.33 5.24 -7.77
CA ILE A 231 -19.61 6.44 -7.30
C ILE A 231 -18.17 6.45 -7.86
N ARG A 232 -17.48 5.32 -7.79
CA ARG A 232 -16.09 5.18 -8.24
C ARG A 232 -15.94 5.53 -9.72
N ARG A 233 -16.84 5.02 -10.57
CA ARG A 233 -16.82 5.27 -12.02
C ARG A 233 -17.12 6.73 -12.34
N GLN A 234 -18.12 7.34 -11.72
CA GLN A 234 -18.49 8.75 -11.96
C GLN A 234 -17.34 9.70 -11.53
N ILE A 235 -16.72 9.47 -10.37
CA ILE A 235 -15.57 10.26 -9.92
C ILE A 235 -14.35 10.05 -10.83
N ALA A 236 -14.12 8.82 -11.30
CA ALA A 236 -13.02 8.52 -12.20
C ALA A 236 -13.15 9.31 -13.52
N GLU A 237 -14.35 9.39 -14.08
CA GLU A 237 -14.61 10.20 -15.27
C GLU A 237 -14.33 11.68 -15.03
N LYS A 238 -14.86 12.25 -13.94
CA LYS A 238 -14.63 13.66 -13.55
C LYS A 238 -13.17 14.01 -13.34
N SER A 239 -12.37 13.07 -12.88
CA SER A 239 -10.95 13.28 -12.51
C SER A 239 -9.96 12.87 -13.60
N GLY A 240 -10.44 12.49 -14.79
CA GLY A 240 -9.60 12.18 -15.94
C GLY A 240 -9.00 10.76 -15.95
N PHE A 241 -9.44 9.85 -15.07
CA PHE A 241 -9.05 8.43 -15.12
C PHE A 241 -9.71 7.70 -16.30
N GLY A 242 -10.79 8.25 -16.85
CA GLY A 242 -11.61 7.64 -17.91
C GLY A 242 -12.31 6.37 -17.44
N ASP A 243 -12.51 5.41 -18.35
CA ASP A 243 -13.13 4.13 -17.98
C ASP A 243 -12.21 3.32 -17.03
N VAL A 244 -12.77 2.99 -15.87
CA VAL A 244 -12.09 2.25 -14.79
C VAL A 244 -12.76 0.92 -14.49
N THR A 245 -13.67 0.44 -15.34
CA THR A 245 -14.46 -0.78 -15.12
C THR A 245 -13.58 -2.00 -14.85
N SER A 246 -12.45 -2.13 -15.53
CA SER A 246 -11.46 -3.20 -15.33
C SER A 246 -10.21 -2.76 -14.55
N LYS A 247 -10.18 -1.52 -14.06
CA LYS A 247 -9.01 -0.95 -13.39
C LYS A 247 -9.18 -0.96 -11.87
N VAL A 248 -8.08 -1.13 -11.16
CA VAL A 248 -8.04 -1.13 -9.69
C VAL A 248 -8.09 0.29 -9.10
N LEU A 249 -7.68 1.31 -9.86
CA LEU A 249 -7.65 2.72 -9.44
C LEU A 249 -8.70 3.55 -10.17
N PRO A 250 -9.24 4.59 -9.51
CA PRO A 250 -9.07 4.93 -8.09
C PRO A 250 -9.73 3.89 -7.21
N LYS A 251 -9.24 3.74 -5.98
CA LYS A 251 -9.88 2.89 -4.96
C LYS A 251 -10.93 3.67 -4.21
N ILE A 252 -11.72 2.98 -3.36
CA ILE A 252 -12.80 3.61 -2.61
C ILE A 252 -12.81 3.10 -1.17
N ALA A 253 -13.14 3.97 -0.21
CA ALA A 253 -13.23 3.62 1.20
C ALA A 253 -14.44 4.27 1.84
N LEU A 254 -15.11 3.54 2.74
CA LEU A 254 -16.05 4.09 3.68
C LEU A 254 -15.28 4.73 4.83
N VAL A 255 -15.77 5.88 5.32
CA VAL A 255 -15.22 6.57 6.49
C VAL A 255 -16.33 6.87 7.51
N SER A 256 -15.96 6.82 8.78
CA SER A 256 -16.84 7.10 9.92
C SER A 256 -16.02 7.71 11.07
N PRO A 257 -16.62 8.41 12.02
CA PRO A 257 -15.93 8.78 13.26
C PRO A 257 -15.24 7.56 13.88
N PRO A 258 -14.21 7.75 14.72
CA PRO A 258 -13.58 6.61 15.39
C PRO A 258 -14.58 5.91 16.32
N ASN A 259 -14.49 4.59 16.41
CA ASN A 259 -15.34 3.78 17.30
C ASN A 259 -14.71 3.53 18.67
N LYS A 260 -13.40 3.78 18.77
CA LYS A 260 -12.60 3.64 19.98
C LYS A 260 -11.79 4.92 20.21
N ASP A 261 -10.53 4.78 20.52
CA ASP A 261 -9.57 5.85 20.79
C ASP A 261 -8.73 6.25 19.56
N GLY A 262 -9.15 5.86 18.35
CA GLY A 262 -8.54 6.27 17.09
C GLY A 262 -8.87 7.70 16.68
N SER A 263 -8.32 8.13 15.55
CA SER A 263 -8.63 9.42 14.93
C SER A 263 -9.77 9.31 13.92
N ILE A 264 -9.90 8.17 13.24
CA ILE A 264 -10.88 7.93 12.17
C ILE A 264 -11.06 6.42 12.00
N ALA A 265 -12.28 5.97 11.69
CA ALA A 265 -12.54 4.60 11.28
C ALA A 265 -12.75 4.51 9.77
N SER A 266 -12.26 3.44 9.14
CA SER A 266 -12.43 3.24 7.71
C SER A 266 -12.52 1.78 7.29
N ARG A 267 -13.20 1.55 6.16
CA ARG A 267 -13.32 0.27 5.46
C ARG A 267 -12.87 0.47 4.01
N TYR A 268 -11.76 -0.15 3.64
CA TYR A 268 -11.07 0.07 2.38
C TYR A 268 -11.37 -1.05 1.37
N PHE A 269 -11.80 -0.68 0.18
CA PHE A 269 -12.12 -1.62 -0.90
C PHE A 269 -11.03 -1.63 -1.98
N THR A 270 -10.76 -2.84 -2.54
CA THR A 270 -9.67 -3.06 -3.51
C THR A 270 -10.15 -3.60 -4.87
N PRO A 271 -10.93 -2.88 -5.66
CA PRO A 271 -12.09 -2.04 -5.31
C PRO A 271 -13.34 -2.84 -4.96
N TRP A 272 -13.43 -4.14 -5.34
CA TRP A 272 -14.66 -4.95 -5.29
C TRP A 272 -14.82 -5.77 -4.01
N THR A 273 -13.76 -5.87 -3.21
CA THR A 273 -13.75 -6.57 -1.92
C THR A 273 -13.14 -5.70 -0.83
N CYS A 274 -13.68 -5.79 0.39
CA CYS A 274 -13.13 -5.10 1.54
C CYS A 274 -11.79 -5.72 1.93
N HIS A 275 -10.80 -4.88 2.22
CA HIS A 275 -9.50 -5.32 2.73
C HIS A 275 -9.64 -5.80 4.18
N SER A 276 -9.05 -6.95 4.54
CA SER A 276 -9.12 -7.51 5.90
C SER A 276 -8.42 -6.65 6.96
N ALA A 277 -7.41 -5.89 6.57
CA ALA A 277 -6.75 -4.85 7.38
C ALA A 277 -6.89 -3.51 6.65
N TYR A 278 -5.76 -2.86 6.31
CA TYR A 278 -5.74 -1.64 5.49
C TYR A 278 -4.47 -1.59 4.63
N ALA A 279 -4.58 -1.08 3.40
CA ALA A 279 -3.39 -0.86 2.57
C ALA A 279 -2.62 0.35 3.09
N VAL A 280 -1.29 0.24 3.20
CA VAL A 280 -0.42 1.32 3.68
C VAL A 280 -0.64 2.62 2.92
N THR A 281 -0.63 2.57 1.57
CA THR A 281 -0.83 3.76 0.75
C THR A 281 -2.22 4.37 0.91
N GLY A 282 -3.24 3.53 1.16
CA GLY A 282 -4.57 4.00 1.52
C GLY A 282 -4.60 4.68 2.89
N ALA A 283 -3.86 4.14 3.88
CA ALA A 283 -3.75 4.74 5.21
C ALA A 283 -3.05 6.10 5.16
N LEU A 284 -2.00 6.24 4.35
CA LEU A 284 -1.33 7.53 4.12
C LEU A 284 -2.30 8.55 3.51
N CYS A 285 -3.07 8.13 2.50
CA CYS A 285 -4.06 8.99 1.85
C CYS A 285 -5.17 9.40 2.82
N LEU A 286 -5.72 8.47 3.59
CA LEU A 286 -6.74 8.74 4.61
C LEU A 286 -6.22 9.70 5.68
N SER A 287 -5.00 9.49 6.18
CA SER A 287 -4.41 10.36 7.21
C SER A 287 -4.20 11.77 6.69
N THR A 288 -3.76 11.91 5.44
CA THR A 288 -3.68 13.20 4.75
C THR A 288 -5.06 13.85 4.67
N ALA A 289 -6.08 13.10 4.24
CA ALA A 289 -7.46 13.58 4.16
C ALA A 289 -8.03 13.99 5.53
N SER A 290 -7.67 13.28 6.60
CA SER A 290 -8.08 13.60 7.97
C SER A 290 -7.48 14.93 8.45
N PHE A 291 -6.26 15.23 8.02
CA PHE A 291 -5.54 16.43 8.43
C PHE A 291 -5.94 17.68 7.62
N ILE A 292 -6.25 17.52 6.33
CA ILE A 292 -6.60 18.64 5.44
C ILE A 292 -8.04 19.06 5.66
N ASN A 293 -8.21 20.33 6.05
CA ASN A 293 -9.53 20.93 6.29
C ASN A 293 -10.44 20.87 5.04
N GLY A 294 -11.75 20.73 5.26
CA GLY A 294 -12.78 20.80 4.22
C GLY A 294 -12.94 19.54 3.38
N THR A 295 -12.36 18.40 3.78
CA THR A 295 -12.66 17.09 3.20
C THR A 295 -13.75 16.37 4.01
N VAL A 296 -14.49 15.42 3.41
CA VAL A 296 -15.48 14.61 4.17
C VAL A 296 -14.81 13.77 5.26
N VAL A 297 -13.51 13.50 5.14
CA VAL A 297 -12.74 12.76 6.14
C VAL A 297 -12.42 13.63 7.34
N HIS A 298 -11.95 14.88 7.10
CA HIS A 298 -11.65 15.84 8.15
C HIS A 298 -12.87 16.15 9.02
N GLU A 299 -14.05 16.26 8.40
CA GLU A 299 -15.32 16.51 9.12
C GLU A 299 -15.68 15.38 10.11
N LEU A 300 -15.21 14.16 9.87
CA LEU A 300 -15.48 12.98 10.70
C LEU A 300 -14.31 12.63 11.64
N ALA A 301 -13.10 13.15 11.35
CA ALA A 301 -11.91 12.83 12.10
C ALA A 301 -11.90 13.52 13.49
N GLN A 302 -11.36 12.80 14.47
CA GLN A 302 -11.10 13.30 15.82
C GLN A 302 -9.59 13.32 16.05
N LEU A 303 -8.97 14.45 15.70
CA LEU A 303 -7.53 14.62 15.84
C LEU A 303 -7.18 14.95 17.29
N LYS A 304 -6.05 14.43 17.78
CA LYS A 304 -5.53 14.73 19.11
C LYS A 304 -5.04 16.18 19.14
N ALA A 305 -5.50 16.97 20.10
CA ALA A 305 -5.15 18.39 20.19
C ALA A 305 -3.66 18.63 20.48
N ASP A 306 -3.02 17.72 21.22
CA ASP A 306 -1.60 17.76 21.58
C ASP A 306 -0.68 17.18 20.50
N ASP A 307 -1.19 16.36 19.60
CA ASP A 307 -0.45 15.74 18.48
C ASP A 307 -1.34 15.52 17.26
N PRO A 308 -1.79 16.58 16.57
CA PRO A 308 -2.73 16.46 15.46
C PRO A 308 -2.12 15.81 14.21
N GLN A 309 -0.80 15.64 14.17
CA GLN A 309 -0.08 14.99 13.07
C GLN A 309 0.01 13.47 13.23
N LEU A 310 -0.33 12.92 14.40
CA LEU A 310 -0.45 11.48 14.61
C LEU A 310 -1.89 11.04 14.37
N ILE A 311 -2.11 10.38 13.24
CA ILE A 311 -3.42 9.86 12.84
C ILE A 311 -3.48 8.36 13.12
N THR A 312 -4.35 7.95 14.04
CA THR A 312 -4.64 6.54 14.33
C THR A 312 -5.89 6.12 13.56
N LEU A 313 -5.69 5.32 12.51
CA LEU A 313 -6.74 4.74 11.68
C LEU A 313 -7.25 3.44 12.29
N GLU A 314 -8.56 3.31 12.51
CA GLU A 314 -9.25 2.06 12.89
C GLU A 314 -9.73 1.29 11.66
N HIS A 315 -9.38 0.00 11.56
CA HIS A 315 -9.73 -0.88 10.44
C HIS A 315 -10.21 -2.27 10.94
N PRO A 316 -10.69 -3.19 10.06
CA PRO A 316 -11.30 -4.45 10.51
C PRO A 316 -10.44 -5.30 11.44
N SER A 317 -9.11 -5.29 11.29
CA SER A 317 -8.19 -6.12 12.09
C SER A 317 -7.47 -5.36 13.20
N GLY A 318 -7.79 -4.07 13.44
CA GLY A 318 -7.14 -3.28 14.47
C GLY A 318 -6.83 -1.85 14.03
N ARG A 319 -5.59 -1.38 14.20
CA ARG A 319 -5.20 0.02 13.99
C ARG A 319 -3.91 0.17 13.18
N ILE A 320 -3.75 1.33 12.57
CA ILE A 320 -2.52 1.79 11.93
C ILE A 320 -2.27 3.23 12.37
N ASP A 321 -1.09 3.49 12.89
CA ASP A 321 -0.63 4.83 13.20
C ASP A 321 0.19 5.39 12.02
N ILE A 322 -0.18 6.58 11.58
CA ILE A 322 0.51 7.36 10.55
C ILE A 322 0.93 8.67 11.17
N ARG A 323 2.22 8.99 11.04
CA ARG A 323 2.75 10.31 11.39
C ARG A 323 2.96 11.14 10.13
N LEU A 324 2.35 12.31 10.11
CA LEU A 324 2.54 13.30 9.06
C LEU A 324 3.68 14.23 9.45
N ALA A 325 4.55 14.57 8.49
CA ALA A 325 5.44 15.71 8.60
C ALA A 325 4.88 16.85 7.75
N VAL A 326 4.68 17.98 8.38
CA VAL A 326 3.98 19.14 7.82
C VAL A 326 4.90 20.34 7.84
N GLU A 327 5.04 21.01 6.71
CA GLU A 327 5.62 22.35 6.62
C GLU A 327 4.49 23.37 6.65
N ASN A 328 4.54 24.27 7.61
CA ASN A 328 3.62 25.40 7.65
C ASN A 328 3.98 26.36 6.53
N SER A 329 2.98 26.79 5.76
CA SER A 329 3.17 27.90 4.84
C SER A 329 3.49 29.18 5.60
N SER A 330 4.33 30.02 5.00
CA SER A 330 4.62 31.37 5.51
C SER A 330 3.48 32.35 5.27
N LEU A 331 2.46 31.97 4.48
CA LEU A 331 1.29 32.81 4.18
C LEU A 331 0.07 32.33 4.98
N PRO A 332 -0.72 33.26 5.57
CA PRO A 332 -1.82 32.93 6.47
C PRO A 332 -2.94 32.06 5.84
N ASP A 333 -3.13 32.16 4.53
CA ASP A 333 -4.20 31.47 3.79
C ASP A 333 -3.71 30.20 3.05
N ASP A 334 -2.42 29.88 3.13
CA ASP A 334 -1.87 28.70 2.48
C ASP A 334 -2.06 27.46 3.35
N GLU A 335 -2.45 26.38 2.70
CA GLU A 335 -2.56 25.08 3.37
C GLU A 335 -1.19 24.56 3.81
N PRO A 336 -1.14 23.90 4.98
CA PRO A 336 0.06 23.20 5.41
C PRO A 336 0.43 22.13 4.37
N ARG A 337 1.67 22.16 3.87
CA ARG A 337 2.18 21.17 2.93
C ARG A 337 2.60 19.92 3.68
N ILE A 338 2.01 18.79 3.33
CA ILE A 338 2.45 17.49 3.85
C ILE A 338 3.67 17.05 3.06
N VAL A 339 4.85 17.10 3.70
CA VAL A 339 6.14 16.76 3.07
C VAL A 339 6.45 15.29 3.15
N SER A 340 5.95 14.61 4.18
CA SER A 340 6.01 13.14 4.26
C SER A 340 4.91 12.59 5.14
N ALA A 341 4.60 11.31 4.90
CA ALA A 341 3.77 10.51 5.77
C ALA A 341 4.53 9.21 6.09
N GLY A 342 4.70 8.94 7.37
CA GLY A 342 5.50 7.83 7.85
C GLY A 342 4.71 6.85 8.71
N LEU A 343 5.12 5.58 8.67
CA LEU A 343 4.57 4.54 9.53
C LEU A 343 5.63 3.51 9.87
N ILE A 344 5.36 2.77 10.94
CA ILE A 344 6.18 1.64 11.32
C ILE A 344 5.53 0.35 10.82
N ARG A 345 6.35 -0.52 10.23
CA ARG A 345 6.01 -1.91 9.88
C ARG A 345 7.05 -2.85 10.44
N THR A 346 6.82 -4.14 10.29
CA THR A 346 7.80 -5.19 10.53
C THR A 346 7.91 -6.06 9.29
N ALA A 347 9.04 -6.71 9.09
CA ALA A 347 9.22 -7.73 8.09
C ALA A 347 9.71 -9.03 8.73
N ARG A 348 9.69 -10.12 7.98
CA ARG A 348 10.31 -11.38 8.39
C ARG A 348 10.76 -12.15 7.16
N LYS A 349 12.01 -12.55 7.14
CA LYS A 349 12.52 -13.51 6.18
C LYS A 349 12.00 -14.90 6.56
N LEU A 350 11.34 -15.58 5.64
CA LEU A 350 10.69 -16.85 5.88
C LEU A 350 11.44 -18.03 5.26
N PHE A 351 12.02 -17.80 4.07
CA PHE A 351 12.72 -18.82 3.32
C PHE A 351 13.69 -18.15 2.33
N VAL A 352 14.83 -18.76 2.12
CA VAL A 352 15.81 -18.41 1.07
C VAL A 352 16.07 -19.65 0.23
N GLY A 353 15.99 -19.51 -1.08
CA GLY A 353 16.18 -20.63 -1.97
C GLY A 353 16.01 -20.26 -3.43
N ARG A 354 15.50 -21.21 -4.20
CA ARG A 354 15.26 -21.04 -5.64
C ARG A 354 13.86 -21.58 -5.97
N VAL A 355 13.10 -20.82 -6.72
CA VAL A 355 11.88 -21.32 -7.34
C VAL A 355 12.23 -22.04 -8.64
N LEU A 356 11.60 -23.20 -8.86
CA LEU A 356 11.80 -24.01 -10.05
C LEU A 356 10.59 -23.87 -10.96
N LEU A 357 10.83 -23.49 -12.20
CA LEU A 357 9.79 -23.23 -13.19
C LEU A 357 9.91 -24.19 -14.37
N PRO A 358 8.79 -24.53 -15.06
CA PRO A 358 8.85 -25.27 -16.32
C PRO A 358 9.70 -24.54 -17.37
N ASN A 359 10.31 -25.28 -18.31
CA ASN A 359 11.14 -24.69 -19.37
C ASN A 359 10.37 -23.86 -20.41
N GLU A 360 9.05 -23.99 -20.44
CA GLU A 360 8.18 -23.34 -21.45
C GLU A 360 7.64 -21.99 -20.99
N VAL A 361 8.27 -21.38 -19.98
CA VAL A 361 7.88 -20.09 -19.40
C VAL A 361 8.69 -18.95 -19.98
#